data_47a71ef833680c3f9985e1e302ac3b8a
#
_entry.id   47a71ef833680c3f9985e1e302ac3b8a
#
_cell.length_a   1.000
_cell.length_b   1.000
_cell.length_c   1.000
_cell.angle_alpha   90.00
_cell.angle_beta   90.00
_cell.angle_gamma   90.00
#
_symmetry.space_group_name_H-M   'P 1'
#
loop_
_entity.id
_entity.type
_entity.pdbx_description
1 polymer ?
#
loop_
_entity_poly.entity_id
_entity_poly.type
_entity_poly.pdbx_seq_one_letter_code
_entity_poly.pdbx_strand_id
1 'polypeptide(L)'
;MCFDIDSSPPVPAIAGASVSHELLKLRAADGNELAAFLATPDEPGRTGIVLLPDVRGLYHFYEELALRFAERGHAAIAIDYFGRTAGSSTRDDDFEYGPHVDQTTDDGVQADTRAAVEHLRGLDAGSIFTVGFCFGGRASWVAAASGHGLSGSVGLYGSPTRQRGGPSAVERGA
;
A
#
# COMPACT_ATOMS: atom_id res chain seq x y z
N MET A 1 13.91 -2.35 10.39
CA MET A 1 14.90 -1.70 9.49
C MET A 1 14.14 -1.34 8.23
N CYS A 2 13.99 -0.06 7.94
CA CYS A 2 13.38 0.43 6.70
C CYS A 2 14.48 0.54 5.63
N PHE A 3 14.10 0.55 4.36
CA PHE A 3 15.05 0.84 3.28
C PHE A 3 15.55 2.28 3.40
N ASP A 4 16.76 2.56 2.92
CA ASP A 4 17.20 3.94 2.79
C ASP A 4 16.35 4.67 1.76
N ILE A 5 16.19 5.98 1.89
CA ILE A 5 15.25 6.77 1.07
C ILE A 5 15.61 6.72 -0.43
N ASP A 6 16.89 6.58 -0.73
CA ASP A 6 17.45 6.45 -2.09
C ASP A 6 17.55 4.99 -2.57
N SER A 7 17.04 4.02 -1.79
CA SER A 7 17.06 2.61 -2.17
C SER A 7 16.09 2.34 -3.31
N SER A 8 16.51 1.49 -4.24
CA SER A 8 15.63 0.88 -5.24
C SER A 8 15.21 -0.54 -4.83
N PRO A 9 14.03 -1.00 -5.24
CA PRO A 9 13.60 -2.37 -4.99
C PRO A 9 14.62 -3.39 -5.53
N PRO A 10 14.96 -4.45 -4.77
CA PRO A 10 15.93 -5.47 -5.20
C PRO A 10 15.34 -6.42 -6.26
N VAL A 11 14.50 -5.89 -7.11
CA VAL A 11 13.81 -6.60 -8.20
C VAL A 11 14.19 -5.91 -9.50
N PRO A 12 14.93 -6.57 -10.39
CA PRO A 12 15.39 -5.92 -11.62
C PRO A 12 14.22 -5.54 -12.53
N ALA A 13 14.36 -4.41 -13.20
CA ALA A 13 13.42 -3.98 -14.23
C ALA A 13 13.43 -4.97 -15.42
N ILE A 14 12.26 -5.15 -16.04
CA ILE A 14 12.13 -5.93 -17.26
C ILE A 14 12.25 -4.99 -18.46
N ALA A 15 13.38 -5.08 -19.19
CA ALA A 15 13.60 -4.25 -20.36
C ALA A 15 12.52 -4.51 -21.44
N GLY A 16 11.91 -3.43 -21.92
CA GLY A 16 10.86 -3.50 -22.94
C GLY A 16 9.47 -3.85 -22.43
N ALA A 17 9.27 -4.00 -21.13
CA ALA A 17 7.93 -4.10 -20.57
C ALA A 17 7.18 -2.78 -20.81
N SER A 18 5.96 -2.88 -21.31
CA SER A 18 5.10 -1.73 -21.53
C SER A 18 4.18 -1.58 -20.32
N VAL A 19 4.34 -0.47 -19.61
CA VAL A 19 3.58 -0.15 -18.40
C VAL A 19 3.16 1.31 -18.39
N SER A 20 1.97 1.59 -17.92
CA SER A 20 1.49 2.93 -17.63
C SER A 20 1.50 3.18 -16.13
N HIS A 21 1.68 4.42 -15.72
CA HIS A 21 1.60 4.80 -14.31
C HIS A 21 1.05 6.20 -14.12
N GLU A 22 0.47 6.43 -12.96
CA GLU A 22 -0.05 7.74 -12.57
C GLU A 22 -0.05 7.94 -11.06
N LEU A 23 0.15 9.18 -10.65
CA LEU A 23 -0.18 9.65 -9.30
C LEU A 23 -1.64 10.05 -9.28
N LEU A 24 -2.41 9.51 -8.36
CA LEU A 24 -3.83 9.77 -8.22
C LEU A 24 -4.22 9.99 -6.76
N LYS A 25 -5.42 10.47 -6.54
CA LYS A 25 -6.01 10.58 -5.21
C LYS A 25 -7.16 9.60 -5.10
N LEU A 26 -7.10 8.77 -4.07
CA LEU A 26 -8.22 7.94 -3.67
C LEU A 26 -9.04 8.65 -2.60
N ARG A 27 -10.31 8.27 -2.49
CA ARG A 27 -11.18 8.71 -1.42
C ARG A 27 -11.71 7.50 -0.67
N ALA A 28 -11.38 7.42 0.61
CA ALA A 28 -11.88 6.40 1.50
C ALA A 28 -13.36 6.67 1.87
N ALA A 29 -14.06 5.63 2.33
CA ALA A 29 -15.49 5.70 2.64
C ALA A 29 -15.83 6.70 3.77
N ASP A 30 -14.87 6.99 4.64
CA ASP A 30 -14.99 8.00 5.71
C ASP A 30 -14.68 9.44 5.23
N GLY A 31 -14.43 9.61 3.93
CA GLY A 31 -14.18 10.90 3.28
C GLY A 31 -12.72 11.33 3.25
N ASN A 32 -11.78 10.54 3.82
CA ASN A 32 -10.36 10.84 3.72
C ASN A 32 -9.89 10.80 2.26
N GLU A 33 -9.09 11.78 1.86
CA GLU A 33 -8.35 11.77 0.59
C GLU A 33 -6.90 11.36 0.86
N LEU A 34 -6.40 10.42 0.07
CA LEU A 34 -5.04 9.90 0.18
C LEU A 34 -4.36 9.86 -1.18
N ALA A 35 -3.04 10.10 -1.18
CA ALA A 35 -2.23 9.91 -2.38
C ALA A 35 -2.05 8.42 -2.68
N ALA A 36 -2.01 8.09 -3.96
CA ALA A 36 -1.69 6.76 -4.41
C ALA A 36 -0.90 6.82 -5.73
N PHE A 37 0.00 5.86 -5.92
CA PHE A 37 0.70 5.64 -7.17
C PHE A 37 0.22 4.33 -7.79
N LEU A 38 -0.42 4.41 -8.93
CA LEU A 38 -0.91 3.27 -9.70
C LEU A 38 0.06 2.95 -10.82
N ALA A 39 0.41 1.70 -10.98
CA ALA A 39 1.11 1.17 -12.13
C ALA A 39 0.32 0.02 -12.74
N THR A 40 0.11 0.05 -14.05
CA THR A 40 -0.66 -0.94 -14.78
C THR A 40 0.12 -1.46 -15.98
N PRO A 41 0.12 -2.77 -16.24
CA PRO A 41 0.64 -3.31 -17.49
C PRO A 41 -0.32 -2.97 -18.65
N ASP A 42 0.20 -2.86 -19.89
CA ASP A 42 -0.63 -2.66 -21.08
C ASP A 42 -1.61 -3.82 -21.32
N GLU A 43 -1.17 -5.03 -20.98
CA GLU A 43 -2.02 -6.22 -20.96
C GLU A 43 -2.24 -6.69 -19.51
N PRO A 44 -3.24 -6.16 -18.82
CA PRO A 44 -3.43 -6.45 -17.40
C PRO A 44 -3.87 -7.91 -17.18
N GLY A 45 -3.09 -8.59 -16.33
CA GLY A 45 -3.55 -9.83 -15.70
C GLY A 45 -4.70 -9.55 -14.72
N ARG A 46 -5.34 -10.61 -14.22
CA ARG A 46 -6.45 -10.50 -13.27
C ARG A 46 -6.00 -10.32 -11.81
N THR A 47 -4.72 -10.05 -11.57
CA THR A 47 -4.16 -9.89 -10.21
C THR A 47 -3.84 -8.45 -9.94
N GLY A 48 -4.36 -7.94 -8.82
CA GLY A 48 -4.07 -6.62 -8.27
C GLY A 48 -3.25 -6.71 -7.00
N ILE A 49 -2.31 -5.78 -6.82
CA ILE A 49 -1.43 -5.69 -5.65
C ILE A 49 -1.61 -4.34 -4.97
N VAL A 50 -1.99 -4.33 -3.71
CA VAL A 50 -1.97 -3.12 -2.88
C VAL A 50 -0.66 -3.12 -2.09
N LEU A 51 0.17 -2.12 -2.32
CA LEU A 51 1.42 -1.89 -1.60
C LEU A 51 1.18 -0.98 -0.40
N LEU A 52 1.59 -1.46 0.76
CA LEU A 52 1.47 -0.77 2.03
C LEU A 52 2.88 -0.38 2.50
N PRO A 53 3.27 0.89 2.36
CA PRO A 53 4.61 1.38 2.66
C PRO A 53 5.02 1.24 4.12
N ASP A 54 6.28 1.52 4.41
CA ASP A 54 6.79 1.67 5.78
C ASP A 54 6.32 2.98 6.45
N VAL A 55 6.88 3.33 7.59
CA VAL A 55 6.51 4.51 8.37
C VAL A 55 6.72 5.85 7.65
N ARG A 56 7.42 5.88 6.54
CA ARG A 56 7.66 7.11 5.75
C ARG A 56 6.54 7.42 4.75
N GLY A 57 5.59 6.48 4.55
CA GLY A 57 4.49 6.64 3.62
C GLY A 57 4.88 6.37 2.17
N LEU A 58 4.18 6.99 1.23
CA LEU A 58 4.40 6.80 -0.19
C LEU A 58 5.58 7.64 -0.68
N TYR A 59 6.70 7.00 -0.97
CA TYR A 59 7.89 7.59 -1.55
C TYR A 59 8.45 6.71 -2.68
N HIS A 60 9.48 7.20 -3.34
CA HIS A 60 10.08 6.64 -4.56
C HIS A 60 10.25 5.11 -4.59
N PHE A 61 10.73 4.49 -3.51
CA PHE A 61 10.91 3.03 -3.44
C PHE A 61 9.60 2.28 -3.75
N TYR A 62 8.46 2.73 -3.23
CA TYR A 62 7.17 2.07 -3.43
C TYR A 62 6.55 2.36 -4.79
N GLU A 63 6.85 3.52 -5.36
CA GLU A 63 6.51 3.85 -6.75
C GLU A 63 7.24 2.92 -7.72
N GLU A 64 8.57 2.76 -7.55
CA GLU A 64 9.35 1.81 -8.32
C GLU A 64 8.89 0.37 -8.12
N LEU A 65 8.57 -0.02 -6.88
CA LEU A 65 8.08 -1.38 -6.61
C LEU A 65 6.75 -1.65 -7.32
N ALA A 66 5.85 -0.67 -7.39
CA ALA A 66 4.61 -0.79 -8.15
C ALA A 66 4.90 -1.02 -9.65
N LEU A 67 5.86 -0.29 -10.22
CA LEU A 67 6.32 -0.52 -11.59
C LEU A 67 6.86 -1.95 -11.78
N ARG A 68 7.64 -2.48 -10.82
CA ARG A 68 8.17 -3.86 -10.90
C ARG A 68 7.05 -4.91 -10.93
N PHE A 69 5.94 -4.69 -10.21
CA PHE A 69 4.76 -5.56 -10.30
C PHE A 69 4.05 -5.42 -11.66
N ALA A 70 3.89 -4.19 -12.15
CA ALA A 70 3.24 -3.94 -13.44
C ALA A 70 4.03 -4.56 -14.60
N GLU A 71 5.37 -4.47 -14.60
CA GLU A 71 6.25 -5.15 -15.58
C GLU A 71 6.05 -6.68 -15.59
N ARG A 72 5.47 -7.25 -14.55
CA ARG A 72 5.18 -8.69 -14.42
C ARG A 72 3.70 -9.03 -14.64
N GLY A 73 2.95 -8.08 -15.19
CA GLY A 73 1.55 -8.29 -15.57
C GLY A 73 0.54 -8.08 -14.43
N HIS A 74 0.94 -7.47 -13.31
CA HIS A 74 0.06 -7.22 -12.16
C HIS A 74 -0.20 -5.74 -11.98
N ALA A 75 -1.46 -5.30 -12.03
CA ALA A 75 -1.79 -3.94 -11.63
C ALA A 75 -1.40 -3.73 -10.15
N ALA A 76 -0.64 -2.69 -9.85
CA ALA A 76 -0.18 -2.43 -8.50
C ALA A 76 -0.46 -0.99 -8.09
N ILE A 77 -0.95 -0.80 -6.87
CA ILE A 77 -1.23 0.51 -6.29
C ILE A 77 -0.54 0.65 -4.94
N ALA A 78 0.35 1.63 -4.82
CA ALA A 78 0.99 2.00 -3.56
C ALA A 78 0.22 3.17 -2.95
N ILE A 79 -0.17 3.09 -1.67
CA ILE A 79 -0.95 4.12 -0.99
C ILE A 79 -0.15 4.86 0.07
N ASP A 80 -0.54 6.10 0.33
CA ASP A 80 -0.07 6.85 1.49
C ASP A 80 -1.14 6.88 2.57
N TYR A 81 -0.78 6.62 3.84
CA TYR A 81 -1.77 6.62 4.94
C TYR A 81 -1.82 7.94 5.72
N PHE A 82 -1.03 8.94 5.32
CA PHE A 82 -0.96 10.20 6.06
C PHE A 82 -1.87 11.29 5.45
N GLY A 83 -2.78 10.91 4.54
CA GLY A 83 -3.78 11.83 4.00
C GLY A 83 -4.59 12.55 5.05
N ARG A 84 -4.88 11.86 6.18
CA ARG A 84 -5.64 12.41 7.32
C ARG A 84 -4.91 13.48 8.10
N THR A 85 -3.59 13.48 8.10
CA THR A 85 -2.76 14.32 8.99
C THR A 85 -1.78 15.21 8.25
N ALA A 86 -1.38 14.85 7.03
CA ALA A 86 -0.37 15.56 6.25
C ALA A 86 -0.83 15.89 4.82
N GLY A 87 -2.11 15.68 4.49
CA GLY A 87 -2.66 15.93 3.15
C GLY A 87 -2.30 14.85 2.13
N SER A 88 -2.96 14.90 0.97
CA SER A 88 -2.90 13.88 -0.08
C SER A 88 -1.79 14.17 -1.10
N SER A 89 -0.53 14.12 -0.68
CA SER A 89 0.68 14.22 -1.52
C SER A 89 1.62 13.05 -1.26
N THR A 90 2.57 12.82 -2.15
CA THR A 90 3.70 11.91 -1.91
C THR A 90 4.64 12.48 -0.85
N ARG A 91 5.50 11.64 -0.30
CA ARG A 91 6.43 12.01 0.75
C ARG A 91 7.85 12.11 0.21
N ASP A 92 8.57 13.12 0.66
CA ASP A 92 9.96 13.39 0.36
C ASP A 92 10.87 13.03 1.56
N ASP A 93 12.16 13.27 1.39
CA ASP A 93 13.19 12.94 2.36
C ASP A 93 13.06 13.73 3.67
N ASP A 94 12.46 14.93 3.60
CA ASP A 94 12.30 15.83 4.74
C ASP A 94 10.99 15.59 5.52
N PHE A 95 10.18 14.62 5.09
CA PHE A 95 8.91 14.35 5.74
C PHE A 95 9.07 13.78 7.15
N GLU A 96 8.70 14.55 8.15
CA GLU A 96 8.70 14.14 9.56
C GLU A 96 7.53 13.21 9.90
N TYR A 97 7.64 11.94 9.55
CA TYR A 97 6.57 10.94 9.71
C TYR A 97 6.16 10.64 11.15
N GLY A 98 7.05 10.85 12.14
CA GLY A 98 6.82 10.46 13.53
C GLY A 98 5.49 10.91 14.11
N PRO A 99 5.19 12.23 14.14
CA PRO A 99 3.93 12.76 14.64
C PRO A 99 2.69 12.25 13.88
N HIS A 100 2.83 11.95 12.59
CA HIS A 100 1.75 11.43 11.76
C HIS A 100 1.50 9.94 12.03
N VAL A 101 2.57 9.15 12.21
CA VAL A 101 2.46 7.74 12.60
C VAL A 101 1.71 7.58 13.93
N ASP A 102 1.97 8.46 14.90
CA ASP A 102 1.31 8.41 16.21
C ASP A 102 -0.20 8.68 16.13
N GLN A 103 -0.64 9.39 15.11
CA GLN A 103 -2.06 9.73 14.87
C GLN A 103 -2.78 8.68 14.00
N THR A 104 -2.06 7.73 13.37
CA THR A 104 -2.70 6.69 12.56
C THR A 104 -3.41 5.67 13.44
N THR A 105 -4.59 5.24 12.99
CA THR A 105 -5.36 4.14 13.59
C THR A 105 -5.49 2.99 12.61
N ASP A 106 -5.69 1.78 13.10
CA ASP A 106 -5.95 0.63 12.24
C ASP A 106 -7.17 0.84 11.35
N ASP A 107 -8.26 1.34 11.92
CA ASP A 107 -9.50 1.55 11.16
C ASP A 107 -9.29 2.56 10.02
N GLY A 108 -8.54 3.64 10.26
CA GLY A 108 -8.18 4.61 9.22
C GLY A 108 -7.35 3.99 8.11
N VAL A 109 -6.29 3.25 8.48
CA VAL A 109 -5.43 2.57 7.48
C VAL A 109 -6.22 1.52 6.70
N GLN A 110 -7.14 0.80 7.36
CA GLN A 110 -7.98 -0.20 6.68
C GLN A 110 -9.03 0.44 5.77
N ALA A 111 -9.56 1.63 6.11
CA ALA A 111 -10.43 2.38 5.21
C ALA A 111 -9.69 2.81 3.93
N ASP A 112 -8.45 3.29 4.08
CA ASP A 112 -7.59 3.66 2.96
C ASP A 112 -7.20 2.44 2.10
N THR A 113 -6.87 1.31 2.74
CA THR A 113 -6.60 0.03 2.06
C THR A 113 -7.82 -0.45 1.26
N ARG A 114 -9.02 -0.32 1.82
CA ARG A 114 -10.26 -0.67 1.12
C ARG A 114 -10.45 0.17 -0.13
N ALA A 115 -10.21 1.46 -0.08
CA ALA A 115 -10.30 2.34 -1.26
C ALA A 115 -9.38 1.88 -2.40
N ALA A 116 -8.15 1.47 -2.07
CA ALA A 116 -7.22 0.91 -3.04
C ALA A 116 -7.69 -0.44 -3.62
N VAL A 117 -8.22 -1.32 -2.77
CA VAL A 117 -8.80 -2.61 -3.21
C VAL A 117 -9.97 -2.39 -4.17
N GLU A 118 -10.87 -1.46 -3.85
CA GLU A 118 -12.03 -1.14 -4.69
C GLU A 118 -11.59 -0.51 -6.01
N HIS A 119 -10.57 0.34 -5.99
CA HIS A 119 -9.99 0.90 -7.21
C HIS A 119 -9.46 -0.18 -8.15
N LEU A 120 -8.66 -1.13 -7.64
CA LEU A 120 -8.15 -2.25 -8.43
C LEU A 120 -9.26 -3.17 -8.94
N ARG A 121 -10.33 -3.38 -8.18
CA ARG A 121 -11.52 -4.11 -8.66
C ARG A 121 -12.20 -3.40 -9.81
N GLY A 122 -12.25 -2.07 -9.77
CA GLY A 122 -12.73 -1.25 -10.89
C GLY A 122 -11.91 -1.39 -12.17
N LEU A 123 -10.68 -1.87 -12.07
CA LEU A 123 -9.79 -2.24 -13.17
C LEU A 123 -9.85 -3.74 -13.51
N ASP A 124 -10.93 -4.44 -13.16
CA ASP A 124 -11.16 -5.87 -13.41
C ASP A 124 -10.17 -6.83 -12.72
N ALA A 125 -9.46 -6.39 -11.68
CA ALA A 125 -8.65 -7.28 -10.87
C ALA A 125 -9.54 -8.28 -10.08
N GLY A 126 -9.47 -9.54 -10.45
CA GLY A 126 -10.27 -10.62 -9.83
C GLY A 126 -9.67 -11.16 -8.55
N SER A 127 -8.34 -11.16 -8.44
CA SER A 127 -7.59 -11.59 -7.24
C SER A 127 -6.76 -10.43 -6.73
N ILE A 128 -6.96 -10.04 -5.47
CA ILE A 128 -6.22 -8.92 -4.88
C ILE A 128 -5.41 -9.39 -3.68
N PHE A 129 -4.17 -8.96 -3.65
CA PHE A 129 -3.23 -9.22 -2.58
C PHE A 129 -2.75 -7.91 -1.96
N THR A 130 -2.39 -7.93 -0.68
CA THR A 130 -1.65 -6.85 -0.06
C THR A 130 -0.20 -7.27 0.19
N VAL A 131 0.73 -6.36 -0.04
CA VAL A 131 2.15 -6.53 0.29
C VAL A 131 2.59 -5.31 1.09
N GLY A 132 3.01 -5.53 2.31
CA GLY A 132 3.36 -4.44 3.22
C GLY A 132 4.73 -4.61 3.87
N PHE A 133 5.32 -3.49 4.25
CA PHE A 133 6.68 -3.40 4.79
C PHE A 133 6.67 -2.66 6.13
N CYS A 134 7.32 -3.20 7.17
CA CYS A 134 7.43 -2.56 8.49
C CYS A 134 6.03 -2.21 9.07
N PHE A 135 5.71 -0.93 9.15
CA PHE A 135 4.38 -0.42 9.49
C PHE A 135 3.31 -1.01 8.58
N GLY A 136 3.51 -0.93 7.26
CA GLY A 136 2.63 -1.52 6.25
C GLY A 136 2.60 -3.05 6.29
N GLY A 137 3.68 -3.70 6.73
CA GLY A 137 3.71 -5.15 6.95
C GLY A 137 2.69 -5.58 8.00
N ARG A 138 2.61 -4.84 9.10
CA ARG A 138 1.55 -5.02 10.10
C ARG A 138 0.17 -4.70 9.52
N ALA A 139 0.05 -3.58 8.80
CA ALA A 139 -1.22 -3.18 8.18
C ALA A 139 -1.74 -4.23 7.18
N SER A 140 -0.84 -4.88 6.44
CA SER A 140 -1.18 -5.98 5.53
C SER A 140 -1.77 -7.18 6.26
N TRP A 141 -1.20 -7.58 7.40
CA TRP A 141 -1.79 -8.66 8.20
C TRP A 141 -3.13 -8.29 8.82
N VAL A 142 -3.30 -7.03 9.27
CA VAL A 142 -4.61 -6.55 9.75
C VAL A 142 -5.62 -6.57 8.59
N ALA A 143 -5.21 -6.23 7.37
CA ALA A 143 -6.06 -6.25 6.19
C ALA A 143 -6.59 -7.65 5.86
N ALA A 144 -5.81 -8.72 6.12
CA ALA A 144 -6.25 -10.10 5.94
C ALA A 144 -7.52 -10.42 6.74
N ALA A 145 -7.64 -9.84 7.95
CA ALA A 145 -8.77 -10.05 8.85
C ALA A 145 -9.83 -8.92 8.81
N SER A 146 -9.70 -7.95 7.88
CA SER A 146 -10.57 -6.77 7.84
C SER A 146 -11.71 -6.86 6.80
N GLY A 147 -11.94 -8.04 6.23
CA GLY A 147 -13.07 -8.26 5.33
C GLY A 147 -12.97 -7.55 3.98
N HIS A 148 -11.77 -7.30 3.49
CA HIS A 148 -11.55 -6.70 2.17
C HIS A 148 -11.75 -7.67 1.00
N GLY A 149 -11.94 -8.97 1.26
CA GLY A 149 -12.05 -10.00 0.23
C GLY A 149 -10.74 -10.20 -0.51
N LEU A 150 -9.62 -10.18 0.20
CA LEU A 150 -8.28 -10.40 -0.35
C LEU A 150 -8.08 -11.89 -0.67
N SER A 151 -7.29 -12.16 -1.71
CA SER A 151 -6.81 -13.50 -2.05
C SER A 151 -5.59 -13.91 -1.20
N GLY A 152 -4.90 -12.93 -0.62
CA GLY A 152 -3.79 -13.15 0.30
C GLY A 152 -3.16 -11.84 0.78
N SER A 153 -2.33 -11.96 1.81
CA SER A 153 -1.62 -10.82 2.41
C SER A 153 -0.19 -11.22 2.78
N VAL A 154 0.76 -10.38 2.42
CA VAL A 154 2.18 -10.55 2.74
C VAL A 154 2.63 -9.37 3.59
N GLY A 155 3.06 -9.65 4.81
CA GLY A 155 3.62 -8.64 5.71
C GLY A 155 5.11 -8.92 5.95
N LEU A 156 5.98 -7.98 5.57
CA LEU A 156 7.42 -8.07 5.76
C LEU A 156 7.82 -7.28 7.01
N TYR A 157 8.51 -7.94 7.92
CA TYR A 157 9.07 -7.41 9.19
C TYR A 157 8.15 -6.42 9.97
N GLY A 158 6.84 -6.60 9.85
CA GLY A 158 5.86 -5.94 10.71
C GLY A 158 5.75 -6.60 12.08
N SER A 159 5.02 -5.98 13.01
CA SER A 159 4.70 -6.56 14.31
C SER A 159 3.26 -7.05 14.34
N PRO A 160 2.99 -8.36 14.32
CA PRO A 160 1.63 -8.89 14.28
C PRO A 160 0.86 -8.70 15.60
N THR A 161 1.58 -8.50 16.71
CA THR A 161 1.00 -8.35 18.06
C THR A 161 0.79 -6.91 18.49
N ARG A 162 1.33 -5.92 17.74
CA ARG A 162 1.19 -4.51 18.10
C ARG A 162 -0.21 -4.02 17.86
N GLN A 163 -0.81 -3.37 18.85
CA GLN A 163 -2.12 -2.70 18.76
C GLN A 163 -1.97 -1.23 18.36
N ARG A 164 -2.95 -0.71 17.60
CA ARG A 164 -3.07 0.71 17.22
C ARG A 164 -4.55 1.11 17.16
N GLY A 165 -5.11 1.46 18.30
CA GLY A 165 -6.52 1.85 18.41
C GLY A 165 -7.51 0.70 18.20
N GLY A 166 -7.04 -0.56 18.21
CA GLY A 166 -7.87 -1.75 18.03
C GLY A 166 -7.08 -3.04 18.25
N PRO A 167 -7.72 -4.21 18.09
CA PRO A 167 -7.07 -5.51 18.22
C PRO A 167 -5.89 -5.65 17.24
N SER A 168 -4.83 -6.34 17.67
CA SER A 168 -3.68 -6.70 16.83
C SER A 168 -4.10 -7.66 15.70
N ALA A 169 -3.23 -7.86 14.71
CA ALA A 169 -3.48 -8.82 13.62
C ALA A 169 -3.74 -10.23 14.16
N VAL A 170 -2.95 -10.69 15.14
CA VAL A 170 -3.13 -12.00 15.77
C VAL A 170 -4.48 -12.14 16.48
N GLU A 171 -4.91 -11.11 17.23
CA GLU A 171 -6.21 -11.11 17.91
C GLU A 171 -7.40 -11.05 16.94
N ARG A 172 -7.20 -10.54 15.73
CA ARG A 172 -8.21 -10.55 14.65
C ARG A 172 -8.28 -11.91 13.94
N GLY A 173 -7.33 -12.83 14.17
CA GLY A 173 -7.26 -14.14 13.54
C GLY A 173 -6.62 -14.13 12.14
N ALA A 174 -5.70 -13.18 11.90
CA ALA A 174 -4.93 -13.07 10.65
C ALA A 174 -3.76 -14.05 10.60
#